data_e90f820902ec876f87a7b17a4673140a
#
_entry.id   e90f820902ec876f87a7b17a4673140a
#
_cell.length_a   1.000
_cell.length_b   1.000
_cell.length_c   1.000
_cell.angle_alpha   90.00
_cell.angle_beta   90.00
_cell.angle_gamma   90.00
#
_symmetry.space_group_name_H-M   'P 1'
#
loop_
_entity.id
_entity.type
_entity.pdbx_description
1 polymer ?
#
loop_
_entity_poly.entity_id
_entity_poly.type
_entity_poly.pdbx_seq_one_letter_code
_entity_poly.pdbx_strand_id
1 'polypeptide(L)'
;QNPHVQELIESVASLCSPRKIYIFSMKYDLRQNVTGFKLCVVADTADKRKLEQDIYLTLDCEIPYDVVIYTSEEWEQFSGSGHSFAHSILEKGVLVYDKAPE
;
A
#
# COMPACT_ATOMS: atom_id res chain seq x y z
N GLN A 1 -2.05 -3.77 16.75
CA GLN A 1 -1.47 -3.20 15.52
C GLN A 1 0.04 -3.20 15.63
N ASN A 2 0.71 -3.66 14.60
CA ASN A 2 2.17 -3.72 14.61
C ASN A 2 2.75 -2.31 14.42
N PRO A 3 3.59 -1.82 15.35
CA PRO A 3 4.11 -0.47 15.25
C PRO A 3 5.01 -0.23 14.05
N HIS A 4 5.75 -1.24 13.59
CA HIS A 4 6.60 -1.10 12.41
C HIS A 4 5.77 -0.90 11.16
N VAL A 5 4.67 -1.65 11.05
CA VAL A 5 3.75 -1.52 9.92
C VAL A 5 3.10 -0.15 9.95
N GLN A 6 2.62 0.26 11.11
CA GLN A 6 1.95 1.55 11.25
C GLN A 6 2.90 2.70 10.91
N GLU A 7 4.12 2.62 11.37
CA GLU A 7 5.12 3.65 11.10
C GLU A 7 5.41 3.76 9.60
N LEU A 8 5.52 2.61 8.92
CA LEU A 8 5.77 2.63 7.49
C LEU A 8 4.60 3.26 6.74
N ILE A 9 3.36 2.93 7.12
CA ILE A 9 2.19 3.52 6.49
C ILE A 9 2.21 5.04 6.62
N GLU A 10 2.52 5.54 7.81
CA GLU A 10 2.58 6.97 8.04
C GLU A 10 3.70 7.63 7.24
N SER A 11 4.83 6.93 7.12
CA SER A 11 5.96 7.45 6.35
C SER A 11 5.65 7.51 4.86
N VAL A 12 4.97 6.50 4.33
CA VAL A 12 4.55 6.51 2.93
C VAL A 12 3.57 7.65 2.70
N ALA A 13 2.63 7.84 3.62
CA ALA A 13 1.64 8.90 3.49
C ALA A 13 2.33 10.28 3.47
N SER A 14 3.35 10.46 4.29
CA SER A 14 4.10 11.72 4.31
C SER A 14 4.93 11.92 3.05
N LEU A 15 5.49 10.84 2.53
CA LEU A 15 6.41 10.91 1.39
C LEU A 15 5.68 11.30 0.11
N CYS A 16 4.53 10.70 -0.16
CA CYS A 16 3.91 10.87 -1.47
C CYS A 16 2.47 11.39 -1.44
N SER A 17 1.93 11.68 -0.27
CA SER A 17 0.57 12.23 -0.13
C SER A 17 -0.44 11.44 -0.99
N PRO A 18 -0.56 10.15 -0.77
CA PRO A 18 -1.41 9.31 -1.63
C PRO A 18 -2.89 9.55 -1.34
N ARG A 19 -3.73 9.08 -2.25
CA ARG A 19 -5.17 9.12 -2.05
C ARG A 19 -5.61 8.03 -1.09
N LYS A 20 -5.05 6.84 -1.23
CA LYS A 20 -5.39 5.69 -0.39
C LYS A 20 -4.18 4.77 -0.24
N ILE A 21 -4.15 4.04 0.86
CA ILE A 21 -3.20 2.94 1.05
C ILE A 21 -3.99 1.76 1.58
N TYR A 22 -3.84 0.62 0.92
CA TYR A 22 -4.37 -0.64 1.41
C TYR A 22 -3.22 -1.54 1.84
N ILE A 23 -3.44 -2.36 2.85
CA ILE A 23 -2.50 -3.41 3.23
C ILE A 23 -3.12 -4.75 2.87
N PHE A 24 -2.30 -5.65 2.32
CA PHE A 24 -2.80 -6.97 1.91
C PHE A 24 -1.67 -7.98 1.99
N SER A 25 -2.01 -9.26 1.81
CA SER A 25 -1.05 -10.37 1.87
C SER A 25 -0.23 -10.36 3.16
N MET A 26 -0.91 -10.12 4.27
CA MET A 26 -0.25 -10.11 5.59
C MET A 26 0.14 -11.54 5.95
N LYS A 27 1.40 -11.73 6.32
CA LYS A 27 1.93 -13.04 6.72
C LYS A 27 2.34 -13.02 8.18
N TYR A 28 2.13 -14.14 8.84
CA TYR A 28 2.40 -14.28 10.26
C TYR A 28 3.21 -15.55 10.52
N ASP A 29 4.01 -15.54 11.58
CA ASP A 29 4.67 -16.75 12.04
C ASP A 29 3.77 -17.48 13.04
N LEU A 30 4.28 -18.55 13.62
CA LEU A 30 3.50 -19.38 14.55
C LEU A 30 3.11 -18.64 15.83
N ARG A 31 3.80 -17.55 16.14
CA ARG A 31 3.52 -16.74 17.33
C ARG A 31 2.66 -15.52 16.99
N GLN A 32 2.12 -15.48 15.76
CA GLN A 32 1.27 -14.39 15.29
C GLN A 32 2.03 -13.07 15.11
N ASN A 33 3.36 -13.14 14.96
CA ASN A 33 4.14 -11.97 14.59
C ASN A 33 4.06 -11.78 13.09
N VAL A 34 3.97 -10.53 12.64
CA VAL A 34 3.94 -10.21 11.22
C VAL A 34 5.32 -10.45 10.63
N THR A 35 5.41 -11.27 9.60
CA THR A 35 6.67 -11.59 8.93
C THR A 35 6.78 -11.00 7.52
N GLY A 36 5.71 -10.45 7.00
CA GLY A 36 5.72 -9.81 5.70
C GLY A 36 4.35 -9.26 5.37
N PHE A 37 4.31 -8.28 4.48
CA PHE A 37 3.05 -7.69 4.03
C PHE A 37 3.27 -6.93 2.75
N LYS A 38 2.18 -6.50 2.13
CA LYS A 38 2.23 -5.71 0.92
C LYS A 38 1.35 -4.48 1.06
N LEU A 39 1.78 -3.40 0.44
CA LEU A 39 1.01 -2.16 0.42
C LEU A 39 0.59 -1.85 -1.00
N CYS A 40 -0.64 -1.43 -1.14
CA CYS A 40 -1.16 -0.88 -2.39
C CYS A 40 -1.33 0.62 -2.16
N VAL A 41 -0.56 1.40 -2.89
CA VAL A 41 -0.55 2.86 -2.75
C VAL A 41 -1.24 3.45 -3.98
N VAL A 42 -2.34 4.15 -3.75
CA VAL A 42 -3.05 4.85 -4.82
C VAL A 42 -2.59 6.29 -4.77
N ALA A 43 -1.75 6.66 -5.74
CA ALA A 43 -1.12 7.98 -5.74
C ALA A 43 -1.01 8.49 -7.16
N ASP A 44 -1.33 9.76 -7.37
CA ASP A 44 -1.27 10.38 -8.68
C ASP A 44 0.16 10.84 -8.94
N THR A 45 0.88 10.03 -9.70
CA THR A 45 2.26 10.31 -10.04
C THR A 45 2.46 10.12 -11.54
N ALA A 46 3.35 10.90 -12.10
CA ALA A 46 3.70 10.77 -13.52
C ALA A 46 4.62 9.58 -13.76
N ASP A 47 5.28 9.09 -12.71
CA ASP A 47 6.26 8.01 -12.84
C ASP A 47 6.16 7.08 -11.64
N LYS A 48 5.38 6.01 -11.81
CA LYS A 48 5.14 5.05 -10.73
C LYS A 48 6.42 4.32 -10.34
N ARG A 49 7.27 4.03 -11.32
CA ARG A 49 8.51 3.32 -11.05
C ARG A 49 9.44 4.14 -10.16
N LYS A 50 9.52 5.44 -10.44
CA LYS A 50 10.33 6.32 -9.62
C LYS A 50 9.78 6.42 -8.20
N LEU A 51 8.47 6.52 -8.08
CA LEU A 51 7.85 6.58 -6.75
C LEU A 51 8.12 5.30 -5.96
N GLU A 52 8.00 4.15 -6.61
CA GLU A 52 8.29 2.88 -5.97
C GLU A 52 9.74 2.84 -5.49
N GLN A 53 10.67 3.27 -6.33
CA GLN A 53 12.08 3.32 -5.96
C GLN A 53 12.31 4.27 -4.80
N ASP A 54 11.68 5.43 -4.83
CA ASP A 54 11.82 6.43 -3.75
C ASP A 54 11.37 5.85 -2.42
N ILE A 55 10.27 5.10 -2.43
CA ILE A 55 9.77 4.47 -1.20
C ILE A 55 10.81 3.49 -0.66
N TYR A 56 11.30 2.57 -1.50
CA TYR A 56 12.25 1.56 -1.04
C TYR A 56 13.58 2.16 -0.61
N LEU A 57 14.03 3.21 -1.27
CA LEU A 57 15.33 3.82 -0.96
C LEU A 57 15.26 4.74 0.25
N THR A 58 14.11 5.32 0.52
CA THR A 58 13.98 6.34 1.56
C THR A 58 13.47 5.77 2.87
N LEU A 59 12.57 4.78 2.80
CA LEU A 59 11.85 4.30 3.98
C LEU A 59 12.31 2.89 4.36
N ASP A 60 12.70 2.75 5.63
CA ASP A 60 13.09 1.47 6.18
C ASP A 60 11.95 0.86 6.96
N CYS A 61 11.88 -0.47 6.96
CA CYS A 61 10.94 -1.19 7.80
C CYS A 61 11.62 -2.50 8.20
N GLU A 62 11.50 -2.85 9.48
CA GLU A 62 12.11 -4.09 9.97
C GLU A 62 11.42 -5.32 9.42
N ILE A 63 10.20 -5.16 8.93
CA ILE A 63 9.43 -6.26 8.36
C ILE A 63 9.50 -6.15 6.85
N PRO A 64 9.82 -7.23 6.13
CA PRO A 64 9.85 -7.19 4.66
C PRO A 64 8.49 -6.77 4.09
N TYR A 65 8.53 -5.95 3.07
CA TYR A 65 7.30 -5.48 2.44
C TYR A 65 7.51 -5.24 0.95
N ASP A 66 6.41 -5.27 0.22
CA ASP A 66 6.37 -4.91 -1.20
C ASP A 66 5.35 -3.81 -1.40
N VAL A 67 5.54 -3.03 -2.45
CA VAL A 67 4.64 -1.92 -2.77
C VAL A 67 4.15 -2.07 -4.20
N VAL A 68 2.84 -1.91 -4.40
CA VAL A 68 2.20 -1.82 -5.70
C VAL A 68 1.61 -0.42 -5.80
N ILE A 69 1.81 0.24 -6.92
CA ILE A 69 1.32 1.60 -7.09
C ILE A 69 0.32 1.67 -8.24
N TYR A 70 -0.81 2.32 -7.97
CA TYR A 70 -1.82 2.65 -8.97
C TYR A 70 -2.06 4.15 -8.94
N THR A 71 -2.31 4.75 -10.09
CA THR A 71 -2.88 6.10 -10.11
C THR A 71 -4.35 6.00 -9.72
N SER A 72 -4.96 7.13 -9.37
CA SER A 72 -6.38 7.16 -9.03
C SER A 72 -7.23 6.62 -10.18
N GLU A 73 -6.88 7.02 -11.39
CA GLU A 73 -7.63 6.58 -12.58
C GLU A 73 -7.50 5.08 -12.77
N GLU A 74 -6.28 4.55 -12.64
CA GLU A 74 -6.07 3.11 -12.74
C GLU A 74 -6.82 2.36 -11.67
N TRP A 75 -6.78 2.89 -10.45
CA TRP A 75 -7.45 2.23 -9.33
C TRP A 75 -8.94 2.11 -9.59
N GLU A 76 -9.58 3.20 -10.03
CA GLU A 76 -11.01 3.15 -10.33
C GLU A 76 -11.33 2.17 -11.44
N GLN A 77 -10.52 2.17 -12.49
CA GLN A 77 -10.74 1.29 -13.61
C GLN A 77 -10.54 -0.17 -13.25
N PHE A 78 -9.40 -0.48 -12.61
CA PHE A 78 -9.03 -1.88 -12.37
C PHE A 78 -9.75 -2.48 -11.17
N SER A 79 -10.00 -1.69 -10.12
CA SER A 79 -10.69 -2.22 -8.95
C SER A 79 -12.16 -2.53 -9.27
N GLY A 80 -12.71 -1.89 -10.30
CA GLY A 80 -14.06 -2.18 -10.74
C GLY A 80 -14.18 -3.43 -11.60
N SER A 81 -13.06 -4.01 -12.02
CA SER A 81 -13.05 -5.23 -12.83
C SER A 81 -12.98 -6.44 -11.91
N GLY A 82 -13.99 -7.30 -11.97
CA GLY A 82 -14.13 -8.40 -11.01
C GLY A 82 -13.04 -9.44 -11.02
N HIS A 83 -12.15 -9.42 -11.99
CA HIS A 83 -11.08 -10.41 -12.11
C HIS A 83 -9.69 -9.80 -12.05
N SER A 84 -9.58 -8.52 -11.73
CA SER A 84 -8.29 -7.85 -11.68
C SER A 84 -7.60 -8.06 -10.33
N PHE A 85 -6.29 -7.86 -10.34
CA PHE A 85 -5.51 -7.87 -9.11
C PHE A 85 -5.99 -6.74 -8.17
N ALA A 86 -6.26 -5.57 -8.73
CA ALA A 86 -6.75 -4.44 -7.95
C ALA A 86 -8.07 -4.77 -7.25
N HIS A 87 -8.96 -5.48 -7.93
CA HIS A 87 -10.23 -5.89 -7.32
C HIS A 87 -10.00 -6.82 -6.14
N SER A 88 -9.05 -7.74 -6.26
CA SER A 88 -8.76 -8.66 -5.16
C SER A 88 -8.19 -7.91 -3.95
N ILE A 89 -7.42 -6.86 -4.18
CA ILE A 89 -6.93 -6.02 -3.10
C ILE A 89 -8.09 -5.30 -2.42
N LEU A 90 -9.01 -4.77 -3.24
CA LEU A 90 -10.17 -4.07 -2.69
C LEU A 90 -11.03 -4.99 -1.82
N GLU A 91 -11.19 -6.24 -2.24
CA GLU A 91 -12.02 -7.18 -1.49
C GLU A 91 -11.34 -7.75 -0.25
N LYS A 92 -10.05 -8.08 -0.37
CA LYS A 92 -9.37 -8.83 0.69
C LYS A 92 -8.42 -7.98 1.52
N GLY A 93 -8.03 -6.82 1.00
CA GLY A 93 -7.14 -5.93 1.72
C GLY A 93 -7.88 -5.07 2.71
N VAL A 94 -7.12 -4.34 3.51
CA VAL A 94 -7.67 -3.43 4.50
C VAL A 94 -7.21 -2.03 4.15
N LEU A 95 -8.18 -1.10 4.09
CA LEU A 95 -7.86 0.31 3.86
C LEU A 95 -7.26 0.86 5.15
N VAL A 96 -6.01 1.30 5.07
CA VAL A 96 -5.29 1.79 6.25
C VAL A 96 -5.00 3.28 6.19
N TYR A 97 -5.17 3.90 5.03
CA TYR A 97 -5.03 5.34 4.89
C TYR A 97 -5.98 5.82 3.80
N ASP A 98 -6.72 6.85 4.10
CA ASP A 98 -7.69 7.42 3.16
C ASP A 98 -7.65 8.92 3.31
N LYS A 99 -7.16 9.60 2.27
CA LYS A 99 -7.15 11.06 2.27
C LYS A 99 -8.59 11.52 2.11
N ALA A 100 -9.12 12.17 3.13
CA ALA A 100 -10.51 12.57 3.13
C ALA A 100 -10.81 13.48 1.93
N PRO A 101 -11.91 13.25 1.24
CA PRO A 101 -12.30 14.15 0.15
C PRO A 101 -12.66 15.54 0.70
N GLU A 102 -12.38 16.52 -0.09
CA GLU A 102 -12.67 17.90 0.28
C GLU A 102 -14.15 18.23 0.12
#